data_f082b20435ac7c7b78d2753156f73f55
#
_entry.id   f082b20435ac7c7b78d2753156f73f55
#
_cell.length_a   1.000
_cell.length_b   1.000
_cell.length_c   1.000
_cell.angle_alpha   90.00
_cell.angle_beta   90.00
_cell.angle_gamma   90.00
#
_symmetry.space_group_name_H-M   'P 1'
#
loop_
_entity.id
_entity.type
_entity.pdbx_description
1 polymer ?
#
loop_
_entity_poly.entity_id
_entity_poly.type
_entity_poly.pdbx_seq_one_letter_code
_entity_poly.pdbx_strand_id
1 'polypeptide(L)'
;MSDIKQKFALFLLADLLLWFLVPQLRQSLSIDTQEAIVWGKYCLWGTTKHPPFSGWITYGFWNLFGRWDGAMYFLSQIFVVLGVVYIYRLARCFLDETHAILAAILQFGIIYYDYSTPEFNVNVISIALWPMCAYYFWRGYTRNWWRDWLLFGILVSLNLLNKYVGGILLIALGLFVIADKGVLKLSKNIKVYIAGAVAVLLLAPHIWWLWQNDFVAFNYIVGRSHGGNIVSAWRHLFYPLKFLGAQLLFAAPALLTYAWFNRKYGQTQKARSKQQSVSRFILCTTLVPVMVFVLLSLISGNAAKSMWGFPCLFMWGIALFYYAPIKVDAQIAKHFLQVMTVWVVLFAIAYGAQCLLTTSQRYQTDVRAVAAEFEQKWAEHTAKPLQYVGADVWFGDIMALYGSHEIKPMIWMSPKNNPWFDKADFENAGALLIATSQGEYAQYQQMYGAAVSTPQILPLEFKNYFGKTERKEILFGFFEPWEVVDAENK
;
A
#
# COMPACT_ATOMS: atom_id res chain seq x y z
N MET A 1 -17.92 -29.51 -6.18
CA MET A 1 -17.95 -28.02 -6.34
C MET A 1 -18.80 -27.71 -7.56
N SER A 2 -19.63 -26.65 -7.54
CA SER A 2 -20.31 -26.20 -8.77
C SER A 2 -19.25 -25.78 -9.81
N ASP A 3 -19.53 -25.97 -11.11
CA ASP A 3 -18.62 -25.61 -12.22
C ASP A 3 -18.13 -24.15 -12.12
N ILE A 4 -18.99 -23.23 -11.70
CA ILE A 4 -18.60 -21.81 -11.56
C ILE A 4 -17.62 -21.56 -10.41
N LYS A 5 -17.69 -22.31 -9.29
CA LYS A 5 -16.68 -22.20 -8.21
C LYS A 5 -15.32 -22.71 -8.65
N GLN A 6 -15.29 -23.75 -9.44
CA GLN A 6 -14.04 -24.28 -9.99
C GLN A 6 -13.41 -23.25 -10.94
N LYS A 7 -14.21 -22.66 -11.83
CA LYS A 7 -13.75 -21.58 -12.72
C LYS A 7 -13.27 -20.37 -11.95
N PHE A 8 -13.95 -19.99 -10.86
CA PHE A 8 -13.50 -18.92 -9.98
C PHE A 8 -12.14 -19.21 -9.35
N ALA A 9 -11.95 -20.41 -8.78
CA ALA A 9 -10.68 -20.80 -8.19
C ALA A 9 -9.55 -20.82 -9.22
N LEU A 10 -9.82 -21.33 -10.44
CA LEU A 10 -8.84 -21.33 -11.53
C LEU A 10 -8.50 -19.92 -12.01
N PHE A 11 -9.48 -19.02 -12.08
CA PHE A 11 -9.25 -17.62 -12.41
C PHE A 11 -8.32 -16.96 -11.38
N LEU A 12 -8.60 -17.12 -10.08
CA LEU A 12 -7.75 -16.58 -9.01
C LEU A 12 -6.33 -17.14 -9.04
N LEU A 13 -6.18 -18.43 -9.32
CA LEU A 13 -4.87 -19.07 -9.45
C LEU A 13 -4.10 -18.54 -10.67
N ALA A 14 -4.78 -18.40 -11.81
CA ALA A 14 -4.17 -17.86 -13.03
C ALA A 14 -3.74 -16.41 -12.85
N ASP A 15 -4.55 -15.59 -12.21
CA ASP A 15 -4.24 -14.20 -11.87
C ASP A 15 -3.05 -14.11 -10.92
N LEU A 16 -3.06 -14.89 -9.82
CA LEU A 16 -1.94 -14.97 -8.90
C LEU A 16 -0.63 -15.33 -9.60
N LEU A 17 -0.63 -16.35 -10.46
CA LEU A 17 0.56 -16.76 -11.19
C LEU A 17 1.02 -15.70 -12.18
N LEU A 18 0.10 -15.05 -12.89
CA LEU A 18 0.42 -14.00 -13.84
C LEU A 18 1.10 -12.81 -13.15
N TRP A 19 0.50 -12.31 -12.08
CA TRP A 19 1.02 -11.16 -11.31
C TRP A 19 2.15 -11.51 -10.33
N PHE A 20 2.45 -12.78 -10.14
CA PHE A 20 3.69 -13.24 -9.54
C PHE A 20 4.85 -13.23 -10.57
N LEU A 21 4.58 -13.66 -11.82
CA LEU A 21 5.62 -13.85 -12.84
C LEU A 21 5.98 -12.55 -13.57
N VAL A 22 5.00 -11.76 -14.01
CA VAL A 22 5.25 -10.56 -14.83
C VAL A 22 6.14 -9.53 -14.12
N PRO A 23 5.96 -9.22 -12.82
CA PRO A 23 6.83 -8.27 -12.14
C PRO A 23 8.28 -8.74 -11.92
N GLN A 24 8.60 -10.03 -12.14
CA GLN A 24 9.98 -10.52 -12.12
C GLN A 24 10.84 -9.88 -13.22
N LEU A 25 10.23 -9.22 -14.21
CA LEU A 25 10.93 -8.41 -15.20
C LEU A 25 11.57 -7.14 -14.60
N ARG A 26 11.25 -6.75 -13.37
CA ARG A 26 11.95 -5.65 -12.68
C ARG A 26 13.28 -6.13 -12.12
N GLN A 27 14.26 -5.24 -12.12
CA GLN A 27 15.56 -5.48 -11.49
C GLN A 27 15.62 -5.01 -10.04
N SER A 28 14.59 -4.28 -9.58
CA SER A 28 14.48 -3.77 -8.21
C SER A 28 13.07 -3.81 -7.68
N LEU A 29 12.92 -4.01 -6.37
CA LEU A 29 11.66 -3.81 -5.67
C LEU A 29 11.22 -2.34 -5.73
N SER A 30 9.93 -2.08 -5.53
CA SER A 30 9.45 -0.70 -5.36
C SER A 30 9.98 -0.07 -4.08
N ILE A 31 10.10 1.25 -4.08
CA ILE A 31 10.60 2.01 -2.93
C ILE A 31 9.77 1.74 -1.66
N ASP A 32 8.44 1.71 -1.76
CA ASP A 32 7.57 1.45 -0.61
C ASP A 32 7.77 0.03 -0.05
N THR A 33 8.12 -0.96 -0.91
CA THR A 33 8.40 -2.34 -0.48
C THR A 33 9.75 -2.41 0.23
N GLN A 34 10.80 -1.79 -0.31
CA GLN A 34 12.13 -1.75 0.30
C GLN A 34 12.08 -1.07 1.66
N GLU A 35 11.46 0.10 1.73
CA GLU A 35 11.25 0.86 2.97
C GLU A 35 10.50 0.02 4.03
N ALA A 36 9.45 -0.72 3.63
CA ALA A 36 8.74 -1.60 4.54
C ALA A 36 9.62 -2.76 5.07
N ILE A 37 10.49 -3.34 4.23
CA ILE A 37 11.45 -4.37 4.68
C ILE A 37 12.42 -3.78 5.71
N VAL A 38 12.97 -2.57 5.45
CA VAL A 38 13.87 -1.89 6.38
C VAL A 38 13.20 -1.60 7.72
N TRP A 39 11.97 -1.08 7.72
CA TRP A 39 11.22 -0.86 8.97
C TRP A 39 10.96 -2.14 9.76
N GLY A 40 10.64 -3.22 9.06
CA GLY A 40 10.42 -4.52 9.67
C GLY A 40 11.68 -5.13 10.29
N LYS A 41 12.86 -4.89 9.70
CA LYS A 41 14.16 -5.31 10.22
C LYS A 41 14.40 -4.82 11.64
N TYR A 42 13.95 -3.61 11.95
CA TYR A 42 14.11 -3.01 13.27
C TYR A 42 12.91 -3.24 14.21
N CYS A 43 11.93 -4.05 13.82
CA CYS A 43 10.73 -4.38 14.60
C CYS A 43 10.03 -3.16 15.24
N LEU A 44 10.00 -2.03 14.57
CA LEU A 44 9.47 -0.79 15.09
C LEU A 44 7.96 -0.90 15.37
N TRP A 45 7.49 -0.21 16.42
CA TRP A 45 6.05 -0.05 16.68
C TRP A 45 5.38 1.07 15.88
N GLY A 46 6.12 1.76 15.05
CA GLY A 46 5.64 2.78 14.14
C GLY A 46 6.80 3.43 13.39
N THR A 47 6.49 4.19 12.36
CA THR A 47 7.43 4.96 11.56
C THR A 47 6.90 6.36 11.33
N THR A 48 7.71 7.23 10.74
CA THR A 48 7.29 8.58 10.36
C THR A 48 6.17 8.61 9.33
N LYS A 49 5.96 7.52 8.56
CA LYS A 49 4.95 7.43 7.51
C LYS A 49 3.75 6.56 7.89
N HIS A 50 4.02 5.37 8.43
CA HIS A 50 3.02 4.32 8.57
C HIS A 50 3.10 3.62 9.93
N PRO A 51 1.97 3.05 10.39
CA PRO A 51 1.96 2.08 11.48
C PRO A 51 2.77 0.82 11.13
N PRO A 52 3.07 -0.08 12.09
CA PRO A 52 4.12 -1.09 11.96
C PRO A 52 3.77 -2.32 11.12
N PHE A 53 2.50 -2.65 10.90
CA PHE A 53 2.09 -3.97 10.40
C PHE A 53 2.67 -4.30 9.01
N SER A 54 2.73 -3.31 8.11
CA SER A 54 3.33 -3.52 6.78
C SER A 54 4.80 -3.89 6.89
N GLY A 55 5.57 -3.24 7.77
CA GLY A 55 6.98 -3.56 7.99
C GLY A 55 7.16 -4.99 8.51
N TRP A 56 6.43 -5.35 9.56
CA TRP A 56 6.57 -6.68 10.18
C TRP A 56 6.29 -7.82 9.22
N ILE A 57 5.19 -7.73 8.44
CA ILE A 57 4.82 -8.80 7.52
C ILE A 57 5.76 -8.86 6.31
N THR A 58 6.21 -7.72 5.81
CA THR A 58 7.11 -7.63 4.67
C THR A 58 8.47 -8.24 5.01
N TYR A 59 9.08 -7.82 6.11
CA TYR A 59 10.37 -8.33 6.56
C TYR A 59 10.31 -9.81 6.94
N GLY A 60 9.27 -10.21 7.69
CA GLY A 60 9.09 -11.60 8.08
C GLY A 60 8.97 -12.53 6.88
N PHE A 61 8.20 -12.14 5.88
CA PHE A 61 8.00 -12.93 4.67
C PHE A 61 9.26 -12.94 3.78
N TRP A 62 9.96 -11.81 3.64
CA TRP A 62 11.20 -11.72 2.87
C TRP A 62 12.29 -12.62 3.45
N ASN A 63 12.47 -12.63 4.78
CA ASN A 63 13.40 -13.55 5.43
C ASN A 63 13.00 -15.02 5.30
N LEU A 64 11.69 -15.33 5.40
CA LEU A 64 11.20 -16.71 5.26
C LEU A 64 11.58 -17.32 3.90
N PHE A 65 11.66 -16.49 2.85
CA PHE A 65 12.04 -16.90 1.50
C PHE A 65 13.49 -16.56 1.15
N GLY A 66 14.40 -16.51 2.15
CA GLY A 66 15.83 -16.35 1.93
C GLY A 66 16.24 -15.01 1.32
N ARG A 67 15.49 -13.94 1.60
CA ARG A 67 15.72 -12.59 1.08
C ARG A 67 15.61 -12.49 -0.44
N TRP A 68 14.70 -13.27 -1.02
CA TRP A 68 14.40 -13.24 -2.43
C TRP A 68 13.32 -12.20 -2.75
N ASP A 69 13.66 -11.25 -3.63
CA ASP A 69 12.78 -10.13 -3.99
C ASP A 69 11.46 -10.60 -4.62
N GLY A 70 11.49 -11.69 -5.39
CA GLY A 70 10.30 -12.31 -5.97
C GLY A 70 9.24 -12.73 -4.96
N ALA A 71 9.63 -13.00 -3.71
CA ALA A 71 8.70 -13.31 -2.64
C ALA A 71 7.74 -12.15 -2.35
N MET A 72 8.15 -10.91 -2.58
CA MET A 72 7.30 -9.73 -2.35
C MET A 72 6.14 -9.66 -3.35
N TYR A 73 6.36 -10.06 -4.60
CA TYR A 73 5.29 -10.17 -5.59
C TYR A 73 4.31 -11.29 -5.23
N PHE A 74 4.81 -12.42 -4.73
CA PHE A 74 3.97 -13.51 -4.24
C PHE A 74 3.14 -13.09 -3.02
N LEU A 75 3.75 -12.42 -2.04
CA LEU A 75 3.06 -11.86 -0.87
C LEU A 75 1.94 -10.91 -1.29
N SER A 76 2.21 -10.04 -2.26
CA SER A 76 1.22 -9.13 -2.81
C SER A 76 -0.01 -9.89 -3.32
N GLN A 77 0.20 -10.93 -4.11
CA GLN A 77 -0.90 -11.71 -4.67
C GLN A 77 -1.68 -12.52 -3.63
N ILE A 78 -1.04 -12.95 -2.54
CA ILE A 78 -1.76 -13.53 -1.40
C ILE A 78 -2.79 -12.54 -0.85
N PHE A 79 -2.42 -11.26 -0.67
CA PHE A 79 -3.36 -10.24 -0.17
C PHE A 79 -4.47 -9.93 -1.17
N VAL A 80 -4.17 -9.89 -2.47
CA VAL A 80 -5.19 -9.70 -3.52
C VAL A 80 -6.20 -10.84 -3.50
N VAL A 81 -5.73 -12.09 -3.54
CA VAL A 81 -6.60 -13.28 -3.52
C VAL A 81 -7.44 -13.34 -2.24
N LEU A 82 -6.83 -13.08 -1.07
CA LEU A 82 -7.57 -12.99 0.20
C LEU A 82 -8.66 -11.92 0.13
N GLY A 83 -8.34 -10.75 -0.39
CA GLY A 83 -9.30 -9.65 -0.55
C GLY A 83 -10.49 -10.06 -1.41
N VAL A 84 -10.23 -10.62 -2.59
CA VAL A 84 -11.27 -11.05 -3.54
C VAL A 84 -12.11 -12.21 -2.98
N VAL A 85 -11.48 -13.15 -2.27
CA VAL A 85 -12.21 -14.25 -1.57
C VAL A 85 -13.13 -13.66 -0.49
N TYR A 86 -12.69 -12.66 0.25
CA TYR A 86 -13.56 -12.05 1.27
C TYR A 86 -14.62 -11.11 0.68
N ILE A 87 -14.37 -10.48 -0.46
CA ILE A 87 -15.42 -9.80 -1.24
C ILE A 87 -16.47 -10.81 -1.70
N TYR A 88 -16.07 -11.97 -2.23
CA TYR A 88 -16.99 -13.05 -2.55
C TYR A 88 -17.79 -13.52 -1.33
N ARG A 89 -17.14 -13.79 -0.19
CA ARG A 89 -17.82 -14.20 1.04
C ARG A 89 -18.81 -13.15 1.54
N LEU A 90 -18.47 -11.88 1.44
CA LEU A 90 -19.36 -10.77 1.80
C LEU A 90 -20.53 -10.67 0.82
N ALA A 91 -20.26 -10.78 -0.50
CA ALA A 91 -21.27 -10.80 -1.55
C ALA A 91 -22.28 -11.93 -1.35
N ARG A 92 -21.83 -13.11 -0.91
CA ARG A 92 -22.70 -14.27 -0.59
C ARG A 92 -23.69 -14.01 0.56
N CYS A 93 -23.48 -12.97 1.34
CA CYS A 93 -24.46 -12.54 2.35
C CYS A 93 -25.68 -11.83 1.72
N PHE A 94 -25.55 -11.34 0.48
CA PHE A 94 -26.53 -10.48 -0.18
C PHE A 94 -27.01 -10.99 -1.55
N LEU A 95 -26.18 -11.79 -2.21
CA LEU A 95 -26.36 -12.27 -3.58
C LEU A 95 -26.36 -13.80 -3.60
N ASP A 96 -26.93 -14.37 -4.65
CA ASP A 96 -26.72 -15.78 -4.96
C ASP A 96 -25.26 -16.06 -5.36
N GLU A 97 -24.93 -17.33 -5.49
CA GLU A 97 -23.56 -17.76 -5.69
C GLU A 97 -22.92 -17.23 -6.97
N THR A 98 -23.66 -17.26 -8.08
CA THR A 98 -23.15 -16.81 -9.37
C THR A 98 -22.90 -15.31 -9.39
N HIS A 99 -23.87 -14.51 -8.94
CA HIS A 99 -23.69 -13.07 -8.85
C HIS A 99 -22.60 -12.66 -7.86
N ALA A 100 -22.44 -13.39 -6.75
CA ALA A 100 -21.37 -13.12 -5.80
C ALA A 100 -19.97 -13.38 -6.39
N ILE A 101 -19.82 -14.44 -7.18
CA ILE A 101 -18.56 -14.74 -7.89
C ILE A 101 -18.28 -13.64 -8.93
N LEU A 102 -19.27 -13.27 -9.75
CA LEU A 102 -19.08 -12.22 -10.77
C LEU A 102 -18.79 -10.85 -10.14
N ALA A 103 -19.44 -10.52 -9.02
CA ALA A 103 -19.15 -9.30 -8.27
C ALA A 103 -17.70 -9.25 -7.72
N ALA A 104 -17.18 -10.39 -7.29
CA ALA A 104 -15.80 -10.51 -6.83
C ALA A 104 -14.80 -10.44 -8.00
N ILE A 105 -15.07 -11.11 -9.11
CA ILE A 105 -14.23 -11.09 -10.31
C ILE A 105 -14.21 -9.71 -10.97
N LEU A 106 -15.30 -8.94 -10.88
CA LEU A 106 -15.36 -7.57 -11.41
C LEU A 106 -14.29 -6.65 -10.82
N GLN A 107 -13.77 -6.96 -9.61
CA GLN A 107 -12.67 -6.20 -8.99
C GLN A 107 -11.41 -6.16 -9.85
N PHE A 108 -11.12 -7.23 -10.60
CA PHE A 108 -9.99 -7.28 -11.52
C PHE A 108 -10.11 -6.36 -12.75
N GLY A 109 -11.21 -5.67 -12.93
CA GLY A 109 -11.33 -4.53 -13.85
C GLY A 109 -11.02 -3.19 -13.19
N ILE A 110 -10.58 -3.19 -11.93
CA ILE A 110 -10.12 -1.99 -11.22
C ILE A 110 -8.59 -2.06 -11.12
N ILE A 111 -7.90 -1.08 -11.67
CA ILE A 111 -6.42 -1.01 -11.74
C ILE A 111 -5.74 -1.34 -10.40
N TYR A 112 -6.40 -1.07 -9.29
CA TYR A 112 -5.89 -1.34 -7.95
C TYR A 112 -5.76 -2.83 -7.60
N TYR A 113 -6.48 -3.73 -8.28
CA TYR A 113 -6.44 -5.17 -8.01
C TYR A 113 -5.47 -5.93 -8.93
N ASP A 114 -4.90 -5.23 -9.92
CA ASP A 114 -4.00 -5.78 -10.94
C ASP A 114 -2.72 -4.94 -11.05
N TYR A 115 -2.70 -4.01 -11.98
CA TYR A 115 -1.53 -3.21 -12.39
C TYR A 115 -0.76 -2.55 -11.24
N SER A 116 -1.44 -2.15 -10.16
CA SER A 116 -0.83 -1.48 -9.01
C SER A 116 -0.30 -2.45 -7.95
N THR A 117 -0.61 -3.75 -8.05
CA THR A 117 -0.31 -4.73 -6.99
C THR A 117 1.15 -5.17 -6.89
N PRO A 118 1.97 -5.13 -7.96
CA PRO A 118 3.39 -5.43 -7.84
C PRO A 118 4.16 -4.52 -6.88
N GLU A 119 3.65 -3.34 -6.59
CA GLU A 119 4.19 -2.48 -5.53
C GLU A 119 3.58 -2.85 -4.18
N PHE A 120 4.09 -3.93 -3.55
CA PHE A 120 3.59 -4.35 -2.24
C PHE A 120 3.78 -3.24 -1.20
N ASN A 121 2.67 -2.76 -0.67
CA ASN A 121 2.64 -1.69 0.33
C ASN A 121 1.34 -1.72 1.15
N VAL A 122 1.17 -0.77 2.05
CA VAL A 122 -0.01 -0.64 2.92
C VAL A 122 -1.36 -0.60 2.17
N ASN A 123 -1.37 -0.19 0.89
CA ASN A 123 -2.61 -0.17 0.10
C ASN A 123 -3.01 -1.58 -0.34
N VAL A 124 -2.05 -2.38 -0.78
CA VAL A 124 -2.28 -3.78 -1.18
C VAL A 124 -2.76 -4.61 0.03
N ILE A 125 -2.14 -4.43 1.18
CA ILE A 125 -2.60 -5.07 2.44
C ILE A 125 -4.05 -4.68 2.75
N SER A 126 -4.43 -3.42 2.52
CA SER A 126 -5.80 -2.93 2.75
C SER A 126 -6.84 -3.58 1.83
N ILE A 127 -6.45 -4.08 0.63
CA ILE A 127 -7.33 -4.85 -0.28
C ILE A 127 -7.93 -6.07 0.44
N ALA A 128 -7.15 -6.75 1.29
CA ALA A 128 -7.63 -7.89 2.06
C ALA A 128 -8.33 -7.45 3.37
N LEU A 129 -7.71 -6.54 4.11
CA LEU A 129 -8.16 -6.22 5.46
C LEU A 129 -9.54 -5.54 5.49
N TRP A 130 -9.85 -4.69 4.49
CA TRP A 130 -11.14 -4.00 4.47
C TRP A 130 -12.34 -4.95 4.24
N PRO A 131 -12.36 -5.81 3.20
CA PRO A 131 -13.47 -6.74 3.02
C PRO A 131 -13.53 -7.80 4.13
N MET A 132 -12.40 -8.23 4.70
CA MET A 132 -12.38 -9.11 5.87
C MET A 132 -13.06 -8.44 7.08
N CYS A 133 -12.71 -7.21 7.37
CA CYS A 133 -13.29 -6.42 8.48
C CYS A 133 -14.80 -6.21 8.27
N ALA A 134 -15.23 -5.80 7.07
CA ALA A 134 -16.63 -5.62 6.72
C ALA A 134 -17.44 -6.93 6.80
N TYR A 135 -16.85 -8.06 6.37
CA TYR A 135 -17.47 -9.37 6.44
C TYR A 135 -17.72 -9.82 7.88
N TYR A 136 -16.71 -9.73 8.76
CA TYR A 136 -16.85 -10.16 10.14
C TYR A 136 -17.73 -9.20 10.94
N PHE A 137 -17.70 -7.89 10.64
CA PHE A 137 -18.66 -6.94 11.19
C PHE A 137 -20.10 -7.31 10.80
N TRP A 138 -20.40 -7.54 9.51
CA TRP A 138 -21.74 -7.92 9.05
C TRP A 138 -22.24 -9.20 9.72
N ARG A 139 -21.38 -10.20 9.84
CA ARG A 139 -21.72 -11.45 10.54
C ARG A 139 -21.94 -11.25 12.03
N GLY A 140 -21.08 -10.50 12.69
CA GLY A 140 -21.24 -10.13 14.10
C GLY A 140 -22.56 -9.40 14.32
N TYR A 141 -22.87 -8.42 13.47
CA TYR A 141 -24.11 -7.64 13.54
C TYR A 141 -25.39 -8.47 13.34
N THR A 142 -25.36 -9.44 12.41
CA THR A 142 -26.54 -10.24 12.04
C THR A 142 -26.66 -11.53 12.84
N ARG A 143 -25.57 -12.28 13.06
CA ARG A 143 -25.56 -13.61 13.70
C ARG A 143 -25.18 -13.54 15.19
N ASN A 144 -24.52 -12.46 15.60
CA ASN A 144 -24.06 -12.23 16.97
C ASN A 144 -23.20 -13.36 17.56
N TRP A 145 -22.32 -13.97 16.76
CA TRP A 145 -21.40 -15.01 17.24
C TRP A 145 -20.14 -14.38 17.85
N TRP A 146 -19.62 -14.96 18.95
CA TRP A 146 -18.38 -14.52 19.60
C TRP A 146 -17.20 -14.45 18.63
N ARG A 147 -17.00 -15.51 17.83
CA ARG A 147 -15.94 -15.59 16.87
C ARG A 147 -15.93 -14.40 15.88
N ASP A 148 -17.11 -14.03 15.40
CA ASP A 148 -17.21 -12.97 14.40
C ASP A 148 -16.86 -11.59 15.02
N TRP A 149 -17.24 -11.33 16.25
CA TRP A 149 -16.88 -10.11 16.97
C TRP A 149 -15.40 -10.07 17.37
N LEU A 150 -14.82 -11.18 17.83
CA LEU A 150 -13.40 -11.25 18.16
C LEU A 150 -12.54 -11.03 16.91
N LEU A 151 -12.85 -11.70 15.78
CA LEU A 151 -12.15 -11.51 14.53
C LEU A 151 -12.34 -10.08 13.99
N PHE A 152 -13.51 -9.48 14.18
CA PHE A 152 -13.72 -8.07 13.85
C PHE A 152 -12.79 -7.15 14.66
N GLY A 153 -12.69 -7.34 15.97
CA GLY A 153 -11.78 -6.55 16.82
C GLY A 153 -10.32 -6.67 16.41
N ILE A 154 -9.86 -7.89 16.13
CA ILE A 154 -8.49 -8.14 15.62
C ILE A 154 -8.28 -7.44 14.26
N LEU A 155 -9.24 -7.56 13.34
CA LEU A 155 -9.14 -6.95 12.02
C LEU A 155 -9.21 -5.42 12.05
N VAL A 156 -9.95 -4.83 12.99
CA VAL A 156 -9.92 -3.38 13.25
C VAL A 156 -8.51 -2.95 13.62
N SER A 157 -7.87 -3.67 14.54
CA SER A 157 -6.48 -3.37 14.93
C SER A 157 -5.53 -3.48 13.75
N LEU A 158 -5.57 -4.59 13.01
CA LEU A 158 -4.71 -4.81 11.87
C LEU A 158 -4.92 -3.74 10.78
N ASN A 159 -6.16 -3.30 10.54
CA ASN A 159 -6.43 -2.20 9.62
C ASN A 159 -5.74 -0.90 10.06
N LEU A 160 -5.86 -0.55 11.34
CA LEU A 160 -5.26 0.68 11.89
C LEU A 160 -3.74 0.55 12.02
N LEU A 161 -3.21 -0.63 12.40
CA LEU A 161 -1.78 -0.93 12.42
C LEU A 161 -1.14 -1.03 11.02
N ASN A 162 -1.95 -1.19 9.97
CA ASN A 162 -1.49 -1.12 8.60
C ASN A 162 -1.51 0.32 8.08
N LYS A 163 -2.66 1.01 8.24
CA LYS A 163 -2.84 2.36 7.73
C LYS A 163 -4.00 3.06 8.44
N TYR A 164 -3.80 4.31 8.88
CA TYR A 164 -4.86 5.09 9.57
C TYR A 164 -6.12 5.30 8.73
N VAL A 165 -6.01 5.22 7.40
CA VAL A 165 -7.15 5.23 6.48
C VAL A 165 -8.16 4.10 6.79
N GLY A 166 -7.74 3.02 7.46
CA GLY A 166 -8.64 1.99 8.00
C GLY A 166 -9.75 2.54 8.88
N GLY A 167 -9.55 3.70 9.54
CA GLY A 167 -10.57 4.41 10.31
C GLY A 167 -11.76 4.88 9.49
N ILE A 168 -11.59 5.13 8.18
CA ILE A 168 -12.67 5.52 7.27
C ILE A 168 -13.68 4.38 7.10
N LEU A 169 -13.23 3.13 7.06
CA LEU A 169 -14.13 1.98 7.07
C LEU A 169 -14.96 1.94 8.36
N LEU A 170 -14.36 2.24 9.51
CA LEU A 170 -15.06 2.28 10.79
C LEU A 170 -16.13 3.39 10.82
N ILE A 171 -15.85 4.55 10.21
CA ILE A 171 -16.85 5.61 10.02
C ILE A 171 -18.02 5.08 9.17
N ALA A 172 -17.75 4.39 8.06
CA ALA A 172 -18.80 3.83 7.21
C ALA A 172 -19.67 2.80 7.96
N LEU A 173 -19.04 1.91 8.75
CA LEU A 173 -19.74 0.93 9.57
C LEU A 173 -20.54 1.59 10.70
N GLY A 174 -19.99 2.63 11.34
CA GLY A 174 -20.68 3.41 12.36
C GLY A 174 -21.92 4.12 11.81
N LEU A 175 -21.80 4.77 10.65
CA LEU A 175 -22.93 5.40 9.97
C LEU A 175 -24.00 4.39 9.53
N PHE A 176 -23.59 3.19 9.10
CA PHE A 176 -24.54 2.10 8.87
C PHE A 176 -25.31 1.74 10.16
N VAL A 177 -24.61 1.57 11.30
CA VAL A 177 -25.26 1.25 12.58
C VAL A 177 -26.30 2.31 12.98
N ILE A 178 -25.96 3.59 12.79
CA ILE A 178 -26.90 4.72 13.05
C ILE A 178 -28.09 4.64 12.08
N ALA A 179 -27.83 4.52 10.79
CA ALA A 179 -28.88 4.46 9.75
C ALA A 179 -29.81 3.26 9.93
N ASP A 180 -29.30 2.12 10.40
CA ASP A 180 -30.06 0.89 10.66
C ASP A 180 -30.70 0.85 12.03
N LYS A 181 -30.61 1.94 12.80
CA LYS A 181 -31.12 2.06 14.19
C LYS A 181 -30.56 0.98 15.13
N GLY A 182 -29.36 0.49 14.83
CA GLY A 182 -28.70 -0.59 15.55
C GLY A 182 -27.94 -0.17 16.80
N VAL A 183 -27.87 1.14 17.11
CA VAL A 183 -27.08 1.67 18.23
C VAL A 183 -27.47 1.02 19.56
N LEU A 184 -28.77 0.99 19.89
CA LEU A 184 -29.26 0.40 21.14
C LEU A 184 -29.00 -1.13 21.20
N LYS A 185 -29.07 -1.83 20.07
CA LYS A 185 -28.74 -3.25 19.99
C LYS A 185 -27.28 -3.51 20.31
N LEU A 186 -26.36 -2.71 19.74
CA LEU A 186 -24.93 -2.87 19.94
C LEU A 186 -24.48 -2.37 21.32
N SER A 187 -25.03 -1.30 21.84
CA SER A 187 -24.72 -0.78 23.19
C SER A 187 -25.03 -1.75 24.32
N LYS A 188 -25.95 -2.69 24.10
CA LYS A 188 -26.30 -3.75 25.07
C LYS A 188 -25.53 -5.06 24.83
N ASN A 189 -24.67 -5.11 23.86
CA ASN A 189 -23.97 -6.34 23.43
C ASN A 189 -22.56 -6.37 23.97
N ILE A 190 -22.30 -7.16 25.00
CA ILE A 190 -20.99 -7.32 25.64
C ILE A 190 -19.88 -7.74 24.64
N LYS A 191 -20.23 -8.49 23.59
CA LYS A 191 -19.26 -8.96 22.57
C LYS A 191 -18.65 -7.79 21.78
N VAL A 192 -19.41 -6.70 21.59
CA VAL A 192 -18.91 -5.48 20.94
C VAL A 192 -17.87 -4.80 21.83
N TYR A 193 -18.10 -4.72 23.12
CA TYR A 193 -17.14 -4.14 24.07
C TYR A 193 -15.85 -4.98 24.15
N ILE A 194 -15.97 -6.30 24.17
CA ILE A 194 -14.81 -7.20 24.17
C ILE A 194 -14.04 -7.08 22.84
N ALA A 195 -14.73 -6.99 21.70
CA ALA A 195 -14.08 -6.72 20.41
C ALA A 195 -13.34 -5.38 20.42
N GLY A 196 -13.95 -4.34 21.00
CA GLY A 196 -13.32 -3.05 21.21
C GLY A 196 -12.09 -3.12 22.13
N ALA A 197 -12.21 -3.85 23.25
CA ALA A 197 -11.08 -4.05 24.18
C ALA A 197 -9.92 -4.78 23.50
N VAL A 198 -10.19 -5.84 22.71
CA VAL A 198 -9.17 -6.54 21.91
C VAL A 198 -8.52 -5.58 20.93
N ALA A 199 -9.31 -4.75 20.25
CA ALA A 199 -8.77 -3.77 19.32
C ALA A 199 -7.83 -2.76 20.02
N VAL A 200 -8.25 -2.22 21.16
CA VAL A 200 -7.44 -1.26 21.95
C VAL A 200 -6.16 -1.93 22.48
N LEU A 201 -6.25 -3.14 23.02
CA LEU A 201 -5.09 -3.85 23.54
C LEU A 201 -4.02 -4.09 22.46
N LEU A 202 -4.45 -4.49 21.27
CA LEU A 202 -3.52 -4.71 20.14
C LEU A 202 -2.94 -3.40 19.59
N LEU A 203 -3.66 -2.29 19.70
CA LEU A 203 -3.22 -0.96 19.28
C LEU A 203 -2.37 -0.25 20.35
N ALA A 204 -2.48 -0.63 21.61
CA ALA A 204 -1.89 0.09 22.73
C ALA A 204 -0.36 0.33 22.59
N PRO A 205 0.47 -0.65 22.16
CA PRO A 205 1.90 -0.39 21.98
C PRO A 205 2.19 0.65 20.89
N HIS A 206 1.40 0.63 19.80
CA HIS A 206 1.54 1.62 18.74
C HIS A 206 1.08 3.02 19.18
N ILE A 207 -0.02 3.11 19.93
CA ILE A 207 -0.51 4.38 20.49
C ILE A 207 0.52 4.96 21.47
N TRP A 208 1.13 4.11 22.29
CA TRP A 208 2.22 4.51 23.19
C TRP A 208 3.43 5.03 22.40
N TRP A 209 3.83 4.31 21.35
CA TRP A 209 4.89 4.76 20.45
C TRP A 209 4.59 6.11 19.81
N LEU A 210 3.37 6.32 19.30
CA LEU A 210 2.95 7.61 18.73
C LEU A 210 3.10 8.75 19.74
N TRP A 211 2.67 8.52 20.98
CA TRP A 211 2.78 9.54 22.03
C TRP A 211 4.24 9.87 22.35
N GLN A 212 5.10 8.88 22.45
CA GLN A 212 6.54 9.09 22.67
C GLN A 212 7.26 9.80 21.51
N ASN A 213 6.69 9.74 20.29
CA ASN A 213 7.25 10.32 19.07
C ASN A 213 6.44 11.53 18.55
N ASP A 214 5.79 12.29 19.43
CA ASP A 214 5.07 13.53 19.10
C ASP A 214 4.09 13.39 17.92
N PHE A 215 3.44 12.25 17.78
CA PHE A 215 2.50 11.93 16.71
C PHE A 215 3.06 12.19 15.29
N VAL A 216 4.35 11.95 15.09
CA VAL A 216 5.10 12.27 13.87
C VAL A 216 4.42 11.78 12.58
N ALA A 217 3.76 10.61 12.60
CA ALA A 217 3.07 10.06 11.44
C ALA A 217 1.86 10.90 10.99
N PHE A 218 1.20 11.61 11.91
CA PHE A 218 0.10 12.53 11.56
C PHE A 218 0.66 13.79 10.90
N ASN A 219 1.79 14.31 11.36
CA ASN A 219 2.47 15.45 10.74
C ASN A 219 2.87 15.14 9.30
N TYR A 220 3.33 13.92 9.03
CA TYR A 220 3.63 13.46 7.68
C TYR A 220 2.38 13.46 6.77
N ILE A 221 1.22 12.97 7.26
CA ILE A 221 -0.04 12.94 6.49
C ILE A 221 -0.45 14.37 6.13
N VAL A 222 -0.40 15.29 7.10
CA VAL A 222 -0.72 16.70 6.89
C VAL A 222 0.24 17.31 5.86
N GLY A 223 1.54 17.14 6.01
CA GLY A 223 2.55 17.66 5.07
C GLY A 223 2.38 17.11 3.65
N ARG A 224 2.06 15.82 3.51
CA ARG A 224 1.87 15.18 2.20
C ARG A 224 0.59 15.62 1.48
N SER A 225 -0.43 16.08 2.20
CA SER A 225 -1.68 16.60 1.63
C SER A 225 -1.60 18.07 1.23
N HIS A 226 -0.63 18.83 1.76
CA HIS A 226 -0.41 20.23 1.34
C HIS A 226 0.05 20.29 -0.11
N GLY A 227 -0.82 20.71 -0.99
CA GLY A 227 -0.54 20.85 -2.42
C GLY A 227 0.02 22.24 -2.74
N GLY A 228 1.30 22.56 -2.44
CA GLY A 228 2.00 23.79 -2.84
C GLY A 228 1.35 25.10 -2.36
N ASN A 229 2.07 26.21 -2.49
CA ASN A 229 1.70 27.54 -1.96
C ASN A 229 0.57 28.28 -2.74
N ILE A 230 -0.20 27.61 -3.60
CA ILE A 230 -1.27 28.27 -4.33
C ILE A 230 -2.53 28.35 -3.45
N VAL A 231 -2.71 29.48 -2.79
CA VAL A 231 -3.95 29.79 -2.05
C VAL A 231 -4.99 30.27 -3.03
N SER A 232 -5.78 29.37 -3.58
CA SER A 232 -6.93 29.69 -4.44
C SER A 232 -8.16 28.96 -3.94
N ALA A 233 -9.31 29.63 -3.87
CA ALA A 233 -10.60 29.03 -3.52
C ALA A 233 -10.98 27.88 -4.48
N TRP A 234 -10.44 27.89 -5.72
CA TRP A 234 -10.61 26.83 -6.71
C TRP A 234 -10.13 25.45 -6.25
N ARG A 235 -9.15 25.37 -5.33
CA ARG A 235 -8.61 24.10 -4.80
C ARG A 235 -9.69 23.25 -4.14
N HIS A 236 -10.62 23.89 -3.42
CA HIS A 236 -11.73 23.25 -2.73
C HIS A 236 -12.68 22.52 -3.69
N LEU A 237 -12.70 22.85 -4.97
CA LEU A 237 -13.48 22.16 -5.99
C LEU A 237 -12.61 21.23 -6.85
N PHE A 238 -11.42 21.70 -7.24
CA PHE A 238 -10.54 20.97 -8.16
C PHE A 238 -10.03 19.64 -7.57
N TYR A 239 -9.53 19.63 -6.35
CA TYR A 239 -8.97 18.40 -5.76
C TYR A 239 -10.00 17.31 -5.47
N PRO A 240 -11.20 17.59 -4.92
CA PRO A 240 -12.25 16.58 -4.79
C PRO A 240 -12.64 15.99 -6.15
N LEU A 241 -12.83 16.83 -7.19
CA LEU A 241 -13.16 16.36 -8.54
C LEU A 241 -12.03 15.54 -9.17
N LYS A 242 -10.76 15.96 -8.98
CA LYS A 242 -9.60 15.19 -9.42
C LYS A 242 -9.54 13.82 -8.75
N PHE A 243 -9.82 13.74 -7.46
CA PHE A 243 -9.86 12.48 -6.73
C PHE A 243 -10.97 11.56 -7.26
N LEU A 244 -12.20 12.08 -7.39
CA LEU A 244 -13.34 11.32 -7.95
C LEU A 244 -13.08 10.86 -9.38
N GLY A 245 -12.57 11.75 -10.23
CA GLY A 245 -12.21 11.42 -11.61
C GLY A 245 -11.17 10.30 -11.69
N ALA A 246 -10.17 10.32 -10.80
CA ALA A 246 -9.18 9.25 -10.71
C ALA A 246 -9.81 7.91 -10.28
N GLN A 247 -10.73 7.90 -9.28
CA GLN A 247 -11.39 6.67 -8.87
C GLN A 247 -12.25 6.07 -10.01
N LEU A 248 -12.99 6.93 -10.73
CA LEU A 248 -13.78 6.50 -11.88
C LEU A 248 -12.91 5.97 -13.02
N LEU A 249 -11.80 6.65 -13.33
CA LEU A 249 -10.86 6.23 -14.36
C LEU A 249 -10.23 4.87 -14.02
N PHE A 250 -9.81 4.68 -12.77
CA PHE A 250 -9.20 3.42 -12.34
C PHE A 250 -10.19 2.26 -12.27
N ALA A 251 -11.48 2.55 -12.08
CA ALA A 251 -12.56 1.57 -12.13
C ALA A 251 -13.22 1.45 -13.52
N ALA A 252 -12.80 2.26 -14.50
CA ALA A 252 -13.47 2.32 -15.81
C ALA A 252 -13.61 0.97 -16.52
N PRO A 253 -12.59 0.08 -16.57
CA PRO A 253 -12.75 -1.23 -17.19
C PRO A 253 -13.83 -2.09 -16.51
N ALA A 254 -13.90 -2.08 -15.18
CA ALA A 254 -14.95 -2.78 -14.43
C ALA A 254 -16.35 -2.16 -14.71
N LEU A 255 -16.45 -0.83 -14.65
CA LEU A 255 -17.71 -0.12 -14.86
C LEU A 255 -18.23 -0.28 -16.29
N LEU A 256 -17.36 -0.19 -17.31
CA LEU A 256 -17.71 -0.38 -18.72
C LEU A 256 -18.14 -1.83 -18.97
N THR A 257 -17.40 -2.81 -18.44
CA THR A 257 -17.79 -4.22 -18.54
C THR A 257 -19.17 -4.44 -17.93
N TYR A 258 -19.38 -3.97 -16.70
CA TYR A 258 -20.67 -4.12 -16.04
C TYR A 258 -21.80 -3.41 -16.81
N ALA A 259 -21.59 -2.19 -17.26
CA ALA A 259 -22.57 -1.42 -18.01
C ALA A 259 -22.97 -2.12 -19.32
N TRP A 260 -21.99 -2.71 -20.03
CA TRP A 260 -22.25 -3.48 -21.25
C TRP A 260 -23.11 -4.72 -20.98
N PHE A 261 -22.75 -5.50 -19.94
CA PHE A 261 -23.55 -6.68 -19.56
C PHE A 261 -24.94 -6.29 -19.05
N ASN A 262 -25.05 -5.20 -18.27
CA ASN A 262 -26.34 -4.73 -17.76
C ASN A 262 -27.24 -4.20 -18.87
N ARG A 263 -26.70 -3.51 -19.88
CA ARG A 263 -27.46 -3.06 -21.04
C ARG A 263 -28.04 -4.24 -21.84
N LYS A 264 -27.29 -5.34 -21.95
CA LYS A 264 -27.65 -6.50 -22.76
C LYS A 264 -28.52 -7.51 -22.00
N TYR A 265 -28.27 -7.70 -20.72
CA TYR A 265 -28.85 -8.75 -19.89
C TYR A 265 -29.49 -8.23 -18.59
N GLY A 266 -29.61 -6.91 -18.43
CA GLY A 266 -30.20 -6.31 -17.24
C GLY A 266 -31.63 -6.77 -17.01
N GLN A 267 -31.99 -7.00 -15.77
CA GLN A 267 -33.34 -7.33 -15.36
C GLN A 267 -34.06 -6.08 -14.86
N THR A 268 -35.21 -5.78 -15.45
CA THR A 268 -36.20 -4.92 -14.80
C THR A 268 -36.67 -5.63 -13.53
N GLN A 269 -36.15 -5.23 -12.37
CA GLN A 269 -36.63 -5.79 -11.11
C GLN A 269 -38.10 -5.40 -10.90
N LYS A 270 -39.01 -6.38 -10.97
CA LYS A 270 -40.18 -6.36 -10.06
C LYS A 270 -39.61 -6.28 -8.65
N ALA A 271 -39.94 -5.23 -7.93
CA ALA A 271 -39.39 -4.90 -6.62
C ALA A 271 -39.33 -6.13 -5.70
N ARG A 272 -38.20 -6.85 -5.69
CA ARG A 272 -37.86 -7.73 -4.59
C ARG A 272 -37.80 -6.80 -3.40
N SER A 273 -38.55 -7.06 -2.31
CA SER A 273 -38.46 -6.27 -1.10
C SER A 273 -37.00 -6.32 -0.64
N LYS A 274 -36.21 -5.31 -1.04
CA LYS A 274 -34.79 -5.24 -0.66
C LYS A 274 -34.78 -5.11 0.85
N GLN A 275 -34.15 -6.06 1.53
CA GLN A 275 -33.99 -5.98 2.98
C GLN A 275 -33.29 -4.67 3.31
N GLN A 276 -34.00 -3.78 4.01
CA GLN A 276 -33.58 -2.39 4.22
C GLN A 276 -32.20 -2.29 4.88
N SER A 277 -31.92 -3.18 5.83
CA SER A 277 -30.64 -3.27 6.52
C SER A 277 -29.48 -3.59 5.55
N VAL A 278 -29.67 -4.55 4.63
CA VAL A 278 -28.68 -4.90 3.59
C VAL A 278 -28.40 -3.71 2.68
N SER A 279 -29.48 -3.03 2.23
CA SER A 279 -29.35 -1.85 1.37
C SER A 279 -28.55 -0.73 2.04
N ARG A 280 -28.83 -0.43 3.32
CA ARG A 280 -28.10 0.56 4.10
C ARG A 280 -26.63 0.20 4.26
N PHE A 281 -26.34 -1.08 4.57
CA PHE A 281 -24.97 -1.57 4.70
C PHE A 281 -24.18 -1.37 3.41
N ILE A 282 -24.75 -1.81 2.27
CA ILE A 282 -24.09 -1.68 0.96
C ILE A 282 -23.88 -0.19 0.63
N LEU A 283 -24.88 0.67 0.82
CA LEU A 283 -24.76 2.11 0.55
C LEU A 283 -23.69 2.77 1.41
N CYS A 284 -23.70 2.54 2.72
CA CYS A 284 -22.73 3.14 3.62
C CYS A 284 -21.30 2.68 3.29
N THR A 285 -21.08 1.38 3.08
CA THR A 285 -19.74 0.86 2.80
C THR A 285 -19.25 1.13 1.38
N THR A 286 -20.14 1.46 0.44
CA THR A 286 -19.78 1.84 -0.94
C THR A 286 -19.49 3.33 -1.05
N LEU A 287 -20.33 4.20 -0.46
CA LEU A 287 -20.28 5.64 -0.69
C LEU A 287 -19.42 6.36 0.34
N VAL A 288 -19.59 6.03 1.63
CA VAL A 288 -18.93 6.78 2.71
C VAL A 288 -17.41 6.81 2.56
N PRO A 289 -16.70 5.71 2.24
CA PRO A 289 -15.26 5.76 2.11
C PRO A 289 -14.75 6.78 1.08
N VAL A 290 -15.39 6.85 -0.06
CA VAL A 290 -15.06 7.83 -1.11
C VAL A 290 -15.45 9.24 -0.70
N MET A 291 -16.65 9.39 -0.12
CA MET A 291 -17.19 10.69 0.29
C MET A 291 -16.39 11.34 1.42
N VAL A 292 -15.80 10.56 2.34
CA VAL A 292 -14.93 11.11 3.39
C VAL A 292 -13.71 11.81 2.77
N PHE A 293 -13.06 11.23 1.78
CA PHE A 293 -11.95 11.89 1.09
C PHE A 293 -12.38 13.13 0.31
N VAL A 294 -13.54 13.05 -0.36
CA VAL A 294 -14.13 14.19 -1.08
C VAL A 294 -14.41 15.35 -0.11
N LEU A 295 -15.07 15.07 1.01
CA LEU A 295 -15.43 16.08 2.02
C LEU A 295 -14.20 16.68 2.69
N LEU A 296 -13.22 15.83 3.08
CA LEU A 296 -11.96 16.32 3.64
C LEU A 296 -11.23 17.24 2.67
N SER A 297 -11.17 16.87 1.39
CA SER A 297 -10.55 17.69 0.36
C SER A 297 -11.33 18.99 0.06
N LEU A 298 -12.67 18.90 0.04
CA LEU A 298 -13.55 20.04 -0.15
C LEU A 298 -13.41 21.08 0.99
N ILE A 299 -13.36 20.62 2.24
CA ILE A 299 -13.25 21.48 3.42
C ILE A 299 -11.84 22.06 3.56
N SER A 300 -10.81 21.23 3.43
CA SER A 300 -9.42 21.64 3.68
C SER A 300 -8.74 22.32 2.48
N GLY A 301 -9.26 22.16 1.25
CA GLY A 301 -8.58 22.55 0.02
C GLY A 301 -7.29 21.77 -0.23
N ASN A 302 -7.06 20.65 0.47
CA ASN A 302 -5.89 19.79 0.31
C ASN A 302 -6.15 18.64 -0.67
N ALA A 303 -5.11 18.21 -1.37
CA ALA A 303 -5.21 17.15 -2.36
C ALA A 303 -5.28 15.75 -1.70
N ALA A 304 -6.38 15.03 -1.87
CA ALA A 304 -6.41 13.60 -1.62
C ALA A 304 -5.61 12.88 -2.72
N LYS A 305 -4.62 12.07 -2.32
CA LYS A 305 -3.86 11.26 -3.29
C LYS A 305 -4.75 10.15 -3.86
N SER A 306 -4.72 9.93 -5.17
CA SER A 306 -5.56 8.91 -5.83
C SER A 306 -5.40 7.51 -5.23
N MET A 307 -4.17 7.14 -4.84
CA MET A 307 -3.87 5.85 -4.19
C MET A 307 -4.56 5.66 -2.83
N TRP A 308 -5.07 6.71 -2.19
CA TRP A 308 -5.83 6.56 -0.94
C TRP A 308 -7.20 5.92 -1.15
N GLY A 309 -7.69 5.94 -2.39
CA GLY A 309 -8.91 5.25 -2.81
C GLY A 309 -8.79 3.73 -3.01
N PHE A 310 -7.59 3.15 -2.91
CA PHE A 310 -7.36 1.72 -3.12
C PHE A 310 -8.40 0.82 -2.44
N PRO A 311 -8.59 0.89 -1.12
CA PRO A 311 -9.54 0.02 -0.44
C PRO A 311 -11.00 0.49 -0.56
N CYS A 312 -11.26 1.71 -1.04
CA CYS A 312 -12.61 2.28 -1.02
C CYS A 312 -13.57 1.62 -2.02
N LEU A 313 -13.02 0.92 -3.04
CA LEU A 313 -13.81 0.40 -4.17
C LEU A 313 -14.26 -1.06 -3.97
N PHE A 314 -13.93 -1.71 -2.84
CA PHE A 314 -14.20 -3.13 -2.61
C PHE A 314 -15.68 -3.53 -2.68
N MET A 315 -16.59 -2.61 -2.39
CA MET A 315 -18.04 -2.86 -2.42
C MET A 315 -18.69 -2.58 -3.78
N TRP A 316 -17.97 -2.00 -4.74
CA TRP A 316 -18.58 -1.52 -5.98
C TRP A 316 -19.20 -2.67 -6.79
N GLY A 317 -18.48 -3.79 -6.96
CA GLY A 317 -19.03 -4.96 -7.62
C GLY A 317 -20.30 -5.49 -6.91
N ILE A 318 -20.27 -5.57 -5.58
CA ILE A 318 -21.44 -6.02 -4.79
C ILE A 318 -22.62 -5.05 -4.99
N ALA A 319 -22.37 -3.74 -4.92
CA ALA A 319 -23.41 -2.74 -5.09
C ALA A 319 -24.05 -2.79 -6.49
N LEU A 320 -23.24 -2.90 -7.54
CA LEU A 320 -23.73 -3.00 -8.90
C LEU A 320 -24.66 -4.22 -9.08
N PHE A 321 -24.21 -5.41 -8.70
CA PHE A 321 -25.03 -6.62 -8.82
C PHE A 321 -26.26 -6.65 -7.88
N TYR A 322 -26.20 -5.95 -6.74
CA TYR A 322 -27.33 -5.85 -5.83
C TYR A 322 -28.41 -4.89 -6.31
N TYR A 323 -28.03 -3.70 -6.81
CA TYR A 323 -29.00 -2.67 -7.22
C TYR A 323 -29.48 -2.80 -8.65
N ALA A 324 -28.66 -3.31 -9.56
CA ALA A 324 -28.99 -3.47 -10.96
C ALA A 324 -28.58 -4.88 -11.44
N PRO A 325 -29.22 -5.96 -10.97
CA PRO A 325 -28.84 -7.32 -11.32
C PRO A 325 -29.00 -7.60 -12.81
N ILE A 326 -28.12 -8.44 -13.32
CA ILE A 326 -28.20 -8.99 -14.68
C ILE A 326 -28.75 -10.42 -14.65
N LYS A 327 -29.43 -10.85 -15.72
CA LYS A 327 -29.75 -12.26 -15.89
C LYS A 327 -28.47 -13.02 -16.22
N VAL A 328 -28.17 -14.09 -15.45
CA VAL A 328 -26.94 -14.86 -15.64
C VAL A 328 -27.30 -16.33 -15.83
N ASP A 329 -26.92 -16.86 -16.97
CA ASP A 329 -26.82 -18.30 -17.24
C ASP A 329 -25.34 -18.70 -17.36
N ALA A 330 -25.09 -19.98 -17.64
CA ALA A 330 -23.72 -20.51 -17.74
C ALA A 330 -22.92 -19.87 -18.89
N GLN A 331 -23.59 -19.49 -20.00
CA GLN A 331 -22.94 -18.88 -21.14
C GLN A 331 -22.59 -17.41 -20.86
N ILE A 332 -23.49 -16.67 -20.24
CA ILE A 332 -23.27 -15.27 -19.84
C ILE A 332 -22.15 -15.20 -18.80
N ALA A 333 -22.16 -16.11 -17.80
CA ALA A 333 -21.09 -16.21 -16.82
C ALA A 333 -19.73 -16.50 -17.47
N LYS A 334 -19.68 -17.42 -18.44
CA LYS A 334 -18.47 -17.71 -19.22
C LYS A 334 -17.97 -16.50 -19.99
N HIS A 335 -18.86 -15.78 -20.67
CA HIS A 335 -18.48 -14.56 -21.41
C HIS A 335 -17.97 -13.47 -20.46
N PHE A 336 -18.60 -13.30 -19.30
CA PHE A 336 -18.13 -12.34 -18.28
C PHE A 336 -16.70 -12.67 -17.83
N LEU A 337 -16.43 -13.92 -17.51
CA LEU A 337 -15.08 -14.40 -17.15
C LEU A 337 -14.08 -14.14 -18.27
N GLN A 338 -14.44 -14.40 -19.54
CA GLN A 338 -13.58 -14.17 -20.68
C GLN A 338 -13.21 -12.67 -20.81
N VAL A 339 -14.20 -11.76 -20.69
CA VAL A 339 -13.95 -10.32 -20.75
C VAL A 339 -13.04 -9.87 -19.60
N MET A 340 -13.26 -10.38 -18.38
CA MET A 340 -12.39 -10.06 -17.24
C MET A 340 -10.98 -10.62 -17.42
N THR A 341 -10.84 -11.82 -17.98
CA THR A 341 -9.52 -12.38 -18.34
C THR A 341 -8.79 -11.49 -19.35
N VAL A 342 -9.51 -10.95 -20.35
CA VAL A 342 -8.90 -10.00 -21.30
C VAL A 342 -8.37 -8.76 -20.59
N TRP A 343 -9.11 -8.17 -19.65
CA TRP A 343 -8.62 -7.02 -18.88
C TRP A 343 -7.38 -7.35 -18.08
N VAL A 344 -7.37 -8.46 -17.35
CA VAL A 344 -6.20 -8.91 -16.56
C VAL A 344 -4.97 -9.07 -17.48
N VAL A 345 -5.14 -9.71 -18.64
CA VAL A 345 -4.04 -9.89 -19.61
C VAL A 345 -3.57 -8.56 -20.19
N LEU A 346 -4.48 -7.65 -20.53
CA LEU A 346 -4.12 -6.30 -21.02
C LEU A 346 -3.34 -5.50 -19.97
N PHE A 347 -3.73 -5.57 -18.70
CA PHE A 347 -2.98 -4.93 -17.62
C PHE A 347 -1.59 -5.55 -17.44
N ALA A 348 -1.50 -6.88 -17.51
CA ALA A 348 -0.22 -7.57 -17.41
C ALA A 348 0.71 -7.25 -18.59
N ILE A 349 0.18 -7.17 -19.82
CA ILE A 349 0.94 -6.73 -21.01
C ILE A 349 1.41 -5.29 -20.83
N ALA A 350 0.53 -4.38 -20.38
CA ALA A 350 0.89 -2.98 -20.16
C ALA A 350 1.99 -2.84 -19.10
N TYR A 351 1.88 -3.58 -17.99
CA TYR A 351 2.90 -3.59 -16.94
C TYR A 351 4.22 -4.20 -17.41
N GLY A 352 4.18 -5.35 -18.10
CA GLY A 352 5.35 -5.99 -18.69
C GLY A 352 6.04 -5.09 -19.71
N ALA A 353 5.28 -4.44 -20.58
CA ALA A 353 5.79 -3.45 -21.53
C ALA A 353 6.48 -2.28 -20.79
N GLN A 354 5.89 -1.77 -19.74
CA GLN A 354 6.53 -0.74 -18.90
C GLN A 354 7.86 -1.25 -18.32
N CYS A 355 7.91 -2.46 -17.79
CA CYS A 355 9.14 -3.04 -17.26
C CYS A 355 10.23 -3.19 -18.33
N LEU A 356 9.86 -3.59 -19.56
CA LEU A 356 10.81 -3.83 -20.63
C LEU A 356 11.31 -2.54 -21.32
N LEU A 357 10.45 -1.54 -21.44
CA LEU A 357 10.71 -0.33 -22.24
C LEU A 357 11.29 0.83 -21.44
N THR A 358 11.01 0.90 -20.13
CA THR A 358 11.45 2.03 -19.30
C THR A 358 12.97 1.98 -19.03
N THR A 359 13.59 3.15 -18.94
CA THR A 359 14.94 3.35 -18.40
C THR A 359 14.90 3.89 -16.97
N SER A 360 13.72 3.89 -16.35
CA SER A 360 13.55 4.43 -15.00
C SER A 360 14.39 3.69 -13.97
N GLN A 361 15.16 4.44 -13.20
CA GLN A 361 15.91 3.96 -12.04
C GLN A 361 15.11 2.98 -11.16
N ARG A 362 13.82 3.26 -10.92
CA ARG A 362 12.95 2.41 -10.08
C ARG A 362 12.64 1.02 -10.65
N TYR A 363 12.95 0.77 -11.91
CA TYR A 363 12.68 -0.51 -12.59
C TYR A 363 13.97 -1.22 -13.02
N GLN A 364 14.99 -0.46 -13.40
CA GLN A 364 16.18 -0.96 -14.09
C GLN A 364 17.46 -0.85 -13.26
N THR A 365 17.36 -0.61 -11.96
CA THR A 365 18.53 -0.63 -11.08
C THR A 365 18.89 -2.06 -10.71
N ASP A 366 20.09 -2.50 -11.08
CA ASP A 366 20.72 -3.64 -10.42
C ASP A 366 21.15 -3.20 -9.00
N VAL A 367 20.25 -3.42 -8.04
CA VAL A 367 20.43 -2.95 -6.67
C VAL A 367 21.65 -3.56 -5.98
N ARG A 368 22.02 -4.80 -6.36
CA ARG A 368 23.19 -5.49 -5.79
C ARG A 368 24.49 -4.94 -6.34
N ALA A 369 24.54 -4.67 -7.65
CA ALA A 369 25.68 -4.04 -8.27
C ALA A 369 25.90 -2.61 -7.74
N VAL A 370 24.83 -1.82 -7.58
CA VAL A 370 24.90 -0.47 -7.01
C VAL A 370 25.40 -0.50 -5.56
N ALA A 371 24.88 -1.42 -4.73
CA ALA A 371 25.37 -1.54 -3.36
C ALA A 371 26.86 -1.90 -3.31
N ALA A 372 27.28 -2.89 -4.10
CA ALA A 372 28.68 -3.31 -4.17
C ALA A 372 29.62 -2.19 -4.65
N GLU A 373 29.18 -1.37 -5.62
CA GLU A 373 29.97 -0.25 -6.11
C GLU A 373 30.18 0.83 -5.04
N PHE A 374 29.15 1.17 -4.28
CA PHE A 374 29.29 2.11 -3.16
C PHE A 374 30.11 1.54 -2.00
N GLU A 375 29.98 0.25 -1.68
CA GLU A 375 30.85 -0.41 -0.69
C GLU A 375 32.32 -0.40 -1.13
N GLN A 376 32.59 -0.59 -2.44
CA GLN A 376 33.92 -0.48 -2.99
C GLN A 376 34.49 0.95 -2.83
N LYS A 377 33.69 2.00 -3.10
CA LYS A 377 34.12 3.40 -2.90
C LYS A 377 34.47 3.69 -1.46
N TRP A 378 33.73 3.13 -0.50
CA TRP A 378 34.08 3.21 0.91
C TRP A 378 35.39 2.49 1.25
N ALA A 379 35.57 1.27 0.75
CA ALA A 379 36.78 0.47 0.99
C ALA A 379 38.04 1.05 0.33
N GLU A 380 37.90 1.77 -0.81
CA GLU A 380 38.99 2.54 -1.42
C GLU A 380 39.41 3.74 -0.56
N HIS A 381 38.49 4.26 0.23
CA HIS A 381 38.71 5.45 1.06
C HIS A 381 39.25 5.10 2.45
N THR A 382 38.73 4.07 3.13
CA THR A 382 39.10 3.69 4.49
C THR A 382 39.04 2.19 4.72
N ALA A 383 39.87 1.70 5.65
CA ALA A 383 39.85 0.30 6.08
C ALA A 383 38.72 -0.02 7.10
N LYS A 384 37.99 1.01 7.58
CA LYS A 384 36.87 0.80 8.50
C LYS A 384 35.69 0.12 7.80
N PRO A 385 34.95 -0.79 8.47
CA PRO A 385 33.74 -1.37 7.87
C PRO A 385 32.66 -0.28 7.69
N LEU A 386 31.96 -0.31 6.56
CA LEU A 386 30.85 0.59 6.28
C LEU A 386 29.64 0.24 7.16
N GLN A 387 29.33 1.03 8.18
CA GLN A 387 28.22 0.78 9.10
C GLN A 387 27.03 1.71 8.85
N TYR A 388 27.26 2.92 8.37
CA TYR A 388 26.22 3.92 8.14
C TYR A 388 26.27 4.48 6.73
N VAL A 389 25.10 4.70 6.13
CA VAL A 389 24.94 5.39 4.86
C VAL A 389 23.92 6.50 5.00
N GLY A 390 24.36 7.74 4.78
CA GLY A 390 23.50 8.91 4.68
C GLY A 390 22.98 9.07 3.24
N ALA A 391 21.67 8.94 3.02
CA ALA A 391 21.10 8.98 1.67
C ALA A 391 19.61 9.37 1.67
N ASP A 392 19.03 9.52 0.48
CA ASP A 392 17.59 9.46 0.31
C ASP A 392 17.03 8.05 0.61
N VAL A 393 15.70 7.93 0.60
CA VAL A 393 15.03 6.62 0.88
C VAL A 393 15.48 5.53 -0.08
N TRP A 394 15.67 5.87 -1.38
CA TRP A 394 16.00 4.88 -2.39
C TRP A 394 17.39 4.26 -2.19
N PHE A 395 18.42 5.08 -2.11
CA PHE A 395 19.79 4.59 -1.93
C PHE A 395 20.04 4.06 -0.51
N GLY A 396 19.45 4.69 0.50
CA GLY A 396 19.56 4.22 1.88
C GLY A 396 19.00 2.80 2.05
N ASP A 397 17.83 2.52 1.48
CA ASP A 397 17.21 1.20 1.54
C ASP A 397 17.99 0.16 0.72
N ILE A 398 18.50 0.53 -0.48
CA ILE A 398 19.37 -0.35 -1.27
C ILE A 398 20.58 -0.78 -0.43
N MET A 399 21.29 0.15 0.18
CA MET A 399 22.47 -0.16 0.98
C MET A 399 22.13 -1.02 2.20
N ALA A 400 21.00 -0.75 2.87
CA ALA A 400 20.56 -1.51 4.04
C ALA A 400 20.12 -2.95 3.73
N LEU A 401 19.61 -3.22 2.52
CA LEU A 401 19.05 -4.52 2.13
C LEU A 401 20.00 -5.38 1.32
N TYR A 402 20.85 -4.76 0.48
CA TYR A 402 21.68 -5.46 -0.50
C TYR A 402 23.18 -5.31 -0.25
N GLY A 403 23.58 -4.51 0.73
CA GLY A 403 24.98 -4.46 1.20
C GLY A 403 25.48 -5.81 1.69
N SER A 404 26.79 -6.04 1.65
CA SER A 404 27.44 -7.30 2.00
C SER A 404 27.37 -7.62 3.50
N HIS A 405 27.15 -6.62 4.32
CA HIS A 405 27.01 -6.72 5.79
C HIS A 405 25.89 -5.79 6.30
N GLU A 406 25.76 -5.66 7.62
CA GLU A 406 24.71 -4.83 8.18
C GLU A 406 25.05 -3.34 8.05
N ILE A 407 24.31 -2.64 7.17
CA ILE A 407 24.41 -1.20 6.98
C ILE A 407 23.15 -0.55 7.52
N LYS A 408 23.32 0.50 8.32
CA LYS A 408 22.26 1.32 8.92
C LYS A 408 22.01 2.55 8.03
N PRO A 409 20.86 2.71 7.39
CA PRO A 409 20.57 3.88 6.59
C PRO A 409 20.25 5.08 7.47
N MET A 410 20.82 6.23 7.17
CA MET A 410 20.50 7.54 7.74
C MET A 410 19.72 8.34 6.70
N ILE A 411 18.43 8.07 6.61
CA ILE A 411 17.56 8.71 5.61
C ILE A 411 17.51 10.21 5.85
N TRP A 412 17.95 10.97 4.82
CA TRP A 412 18.11 12.42 4.84
C TRP A 412 18.95 12.96 6.01
N MET A 413 19.86 12.15 6.54
CA MET A 413 20.69 12.48 7.69
C MET A 413 19.90 12.98 8.91
N SER A 414 18.66 12.54 9.06
CA SER A 414 17.73 12.99 10.09
C SER A 414 17.53 11.93 11.18
N PRO A 415 18.01 12.14 12.42
CA PRO A 415 17.78 11.18 13.52
C PRO A 415 16.31 10.85 13.75
N LYS A 416 15.40 11.80 13.51
CA LYS A 416 13.95 11.58 13.68
C LYS A 416 13.37 10.53 12.72
N ASN A 417 13.96 10.38 11.54
CA ASN A 417 13.51 9.43 10.52
C ASN A 417 14.10 8.04 10.73
N ASN A 418 15.12 7.93 11.58
CA ASN A 418 15.95 6.73 11.73
C ASN A 418 16.04 6.32 13.21
N PRO A 419 14.99 5.65 13.75
CA PRO A 419 14.94 5.32 15.18
C PRO A 419 16.00 4.30 15.63
N TRP A 420 16.75 3.72 14.70
CA TRP A 420 17.93 2.87 14.96
C TRP A 420 19.22 3.66 15.07
N PHE A 421 19.17 5.01 14.95
CA PHE A 421 20.34 5.88 15.01
C PHE A 421 20.89 5.97 16.43
N ASP A 422 22.17 5.70 16.58
CA ASP A 422 22.98 6.00 17.76
C ASP A 422 24.05 7.02 17.39
N LYS A 423 24.04 8.16 18.07
CA LYS A 423 24.93 9.29 17.75
C LYS A 423 26.40 8.95 17.97
N ALA A 424 26.71 8.30 19.10
CA ALA A 424 28.10 7.97 19.45
C ALA A 424 28.67 6.92 18.49
N ASP A 425 27.88 5.91 18.16
CA ASP A 425 28.23 4.87 17.19
C ASP A 425 28.44 5.48 15.78
N PHE A 426 27.54 6.37 15.35
CA PHE A 426 27.63 7.07 14.07
C PHE A 426 28.87 7.95 13.94
N GLU A 427 29.16 8.77 14.97
CA GLU A 427 30.36 9.64 14.99
C GLU A 427 31.64 8.83 15.04
N ASN A 428 31.65 7.66 15.66
CA ASN A 428 32.83 6.77 15.70
C ASN A 428 33.02 5.98 14.41
N ALA A 429 31.95 5.49 13.82
CA ALA A 429 31.98 4.68 12.60
C ALA A 429 32.21 5.51 11.33
N GLY A 430 31.73 6.76 11.28
CA GLY A 430 31.60 7.53 10.06
C GLY A 430 30.50 7.05 9.14
N ALA A 431 30.35 7.66 7.98
CA ALA A 431 29.32 7.27 7.02
C ALA A 431 29.70 7.58 5.59
N LEU A 432 29.25 6.71 4.68
CA LEU A 432 29.18 7.02 3.25
C LEU A 432 27.93 7.92 3.01
N LEU A 433 28.12 9.01 2.29
CA LEU A 433 27.04 9.94 1.93
C LEU A 433 26.72 9.78 0.45
N ILE A 434 25.44 9.65 0.11
CA ILE A 434 24.95 9.52 -1.26
C ILE A 434 23.86 10.56 -1.48
N ALA A 435 23.96 11.35 -2.56
CA ALA A 435 23.00 12.39 -2.90
C ALA A 435 22.67 12.37 -4.41
N THR A 436 21.43 12.69 -4.73
CA THR A 436 20.93 12.72 -6.13
C THR A 436 21.04 14.12 -6.74
N SER A 437 21.45 15.11 -5.95
CA SER A 437 21.64 16.49 -6.40
C SER A 437 22.66 17.26 -5.52
N GLN A 438 23.26 18.30 -6.11
CA GLN A 438 24.14 19.21 -5.37
C GLN A 438 23.44 19.85 -4.15
N GLY A 439 22.15 20.20 -4.29
CA GLY A 439 21.38 20.79 -3.20
C GLY A 439 21.21 19.84 -2.01
N GLU A 440 21.03 18.55 -2.26
CA GLU A 440 20.94 17.52 -1.23
C GLU A 440 22.31 17.34 -0.53
N TYR A 441 23.38 17.26 -1.31
CA TYR A 441 24.73 17.13 -0.74
C TYR A 441 25.12 18.36 0.09
N ALA A 442 24.78 19.56 -0.37
CA ALA A 442 25.02 20.80 0.37
C ALA A 442 24.28 20.83 1.72
N GLN A 443 23.10 20.19 1.84
CA GLN A 443 22.42 20.05 3.14
C GLN A 443 23.23 19.17 4.10
N TYR A 444 23.89 18.10 3.64
CA TYR A 444 24.78 17.29 4.48
C TYR A 444 25.95 18.13 4.99
N GLN A 445 26.59 18.91 4.10
CA GLN A 445 27.67 19.82 4.49
C GLN A 445 27.20 20.91 5.48
N GLN A 446 26.00 21.42 5.31
CA GLN A 446 25.42 22.39 6.24
C GLN A 446 25.15 21.79 7.63
N MET A 447 24.73 20.50 7.69
CA MET A 447 24.42 19.82 8.95
C MET A 447 25.67 19.43 9.75
N TYR A 448 26.74 19.02 9.07
CA TYR A 448 27.89 18.38 9.69
C TYR A 448 29.23 19.11 9.42
N GLY A 449 29.19 20.22 8.71
CA GLY A 449 30.35 21.12 8.53
C GLY A 449 31.55 20.48 7.87
N ALA A 450 32.74 20.73 8.41
CA ALA A 450 34.03 20.26 7.91
C ALA A 450 34.20 18.72 7.95
N ALA A 451 33.39 18.02 8.73
CA ALA A 451 33.44 16.55 8.78
C ALA A 451 32.88 15.86 7.50
N VAL A 452 32.28 16.64 6.58
CA VAL A 452 31.76 16.12 5.31
C VAL A 452 32.75 16.49 4.19
N SER A 453 33.26 15.47 3.50
CA SER A 453 34.17 15.63 2.37
C SER A 453 33.57 16.41 1.20
N THR A 454 34.39 16.80 0.23
CA THR A 454 33.90 17.32 -1.07
C THR A 454 33.23 16.19 -1.86
N PRO A 455 32.11 16.46 -2.57
CA PRO A 455 31.40 15.42 -3.31
C PRO A 455 32.23 14.93 -4.52
N GLN A 456 32.21 13.63 -4.71
CA GLN A 456 32.67 12.96 -5.93
C GLN A 456 31.47 12.54 -6.77
N ILE A 457 31.67 12.28 -8.03
CA ILE A 457 30.60 11.86 -8.98
C ILE A 457 30.77 10.38 -9.32
N LEU A 458 29.68 9.61 -9.15
CA LEU A 458 29.55 8.25 -9.61
C LEU A 458 28.48 8.18 -10.72
N PRO A 459 28.86 7.92 -11.98
CA PRO A 459 27.89 7.76 -13.05
C PRO A 459 27.23 6.38 -12.96
N LEU A 460 25.93 6.33 -12.74
CA LEU A 460 25.13 5.10 -12.81
C LEU A 460 24.40 5.02 -14.14
N GLU A 461 24.39 3.85 -14.74
CA GLU A 461 23.69 3.56 -15.99
C GLU A 461 22.46 2.67 -15.76
N PHE A 462 21.30 3.11 -16.28
CA PHE A 462 20.04 2.40 -16.21
C PHE A 462 19.66 1.96 -17.63
N LYS A 463 19.75 0.66 -17.88
CA LYS A 463 19.58 0.10 -19.21
C LYS A 463 18.31 -0.72 -19.31
N ASN A 464 17.42 -0.40 -20.26
CA ASN A 464 16.26 -1.22 -20.53
C ASN A 464 16.63 -2.49 -21.32
N TYR A 465 15.66 -3.41 -21.44
CA TYR A 465 15.88 -4.69 -22.13
C TYR A 465 16.22 -4.56 -23.62
N PHE A 466 15.95 -3.43 -24.26
CA PHE A 466 16.25 -3.15 -25.67
C PHE A 466 17.55 -2.35 -25.86
N GLY A 467 18.33 -2.18 -24.80
CA GLY A 467 19.65 -1.54 -24.88
C GLY A 467 19.64 -0.01 -24.81
N LYS A 468 18.47 0.63 -24.67
CA LYS A 468 18.42 2.07 -24.42
C LYS A 468 18.93 2.33 -23.01
N THR A 469 19.89 3.27 -22.89
CA THR A 469 20.55 3.62 -21.63
C THR A 469 20.20 5.05 -21.22
N GLU A 470 19.93 5.25 -19.95
CA GLU A 470 19.89 6.55 -19.28
C GLU A 470 21.05 6.59 -18.27
N ARG A 471 21.84 7.66 -18.30
CA ARG A 471 22.95 7.86 -17.37
C ARG A 471 22.56 8.95 -16.37
N LYS A 472 22.82 8.72 -15.09
CA LYS A 472 22.64 9.69 -14.00
C LYS A 472 23.92 9.82 -13.20
N GLU A 473 24.28 11.04 -12.89
CA GLU A 473 25.38 11.36 -12.01
C GLU A 473 24.87 11.37 -10.57
N ILE A 474 25.41 10.47 -9.75
CA ILE A 474 25.12 10.38 -8.33
C ILE A 474 26.31 10.94 -7.58
N LEU A 475 26.05 11.84 -6.66
CA LEU A 475 27.08 12.42 -5.79
C LEU A 475 27.31 11.52 -4.60
N PHE A 476 28.58 11.31 -4.24
CA PHE A 476 28.92 10.62 -3.00
C PHE A 476 30.10 11.29 -2.31
N GLY A 477 30.27 11.00 -1.05
CA GLY A 477 31.39 11.45 -0.23
C GLY A 477 31.34 10.82 1.14
N PHE A 478 32.09 11.35 2.09
CA PHE A 478 32.33 10.72 3.38
C PHE A 478 32.03 11.68 4.52
N PHE A 479 31.51 11.15 5.61
CA PHE A 479 31.41 11.81 6.89
C PHE A 479 32.44 11.21 7.83
N GLU A 480 33.41 12.01 8.24
CA GLU A 480 34.57 11.60 9.02
C GLU A 480 34.88 12.62 10.13
N PRO A 481 34.16 12.56 11.25
CA PRO A 481 34.30 13.52 12.34
C PRO A 481 35.67 13.49 13.02
N TRP A 482 36.41 12.36 12.94
CA TRP A 482 37.76 12.23 13.50
C TRP A 482 38.82 13.06 12.78
N GLU A 483 38.68 13.37 11.48
CA GLU A 483 39.63 14.23 10.76
C GLU A 483 39.65 15.66 11.26
N VAL A 484 38.52 16.17 11.77
CA VAL A 484 38.39 17.52 12.34
C VAL A 484 39.15 17.60 13.67
N VAL A 485 39.07 16.56 14.51
CA VAL A 485 39.77 16.51 15.81
C VAL A 485 41.30 16.49 15.63
N ASP A 486 41.78 15.74 14.62
CA ASP A 486 43.21 15.69 14.32
C ASP A 486 43.78 16.99 13.71
N ALA A 487 42.95 17.79 13.05
CA ALA A 487 43.31 19.07 12.50
C ALA A 487 43.37 20.20 13.57
N GLU A 488 42.56 20.11 14.62
CA GLU A 488 42.58 21.04 15.78
C GLU A 488 43.72 20.73 16.76
N ASN A 489 44.28 19.49 16.72
CA ASN A 489 45.40 19.05 17.57
C ASN A 489 46.78 19.20 16.91
N LYS A 490 46.86 19.70 15.67
CA LYS A 490 48.09 20.07 14.95
C LYS A 490 48.27 21.59 14.93
#